data_df909a016bd52715958419ba00eeb702
#
_entry.id   df909a016bd52715958419ba00eeb702
#
_cell.length_a   1.000
_cell.length_b   1.000
_cell.length_c   1.000
_cell.angle_alpha   90.00
_cell.angle_beta   90.00
_cell.angle_gamma   90.00
#
_symmetry.space_group_name_H-M   'P 1'
#
loop_
_entity.id
_entity.type
_entity.pdbx_description
1 polymer ?
#
loop_
_entity_poly.entity_id
_entity_poly.type
_entity_poly.pdbx_seq_one_letter_code
_entity_poly.pdbx_strand_id
1 'polypeptide(L)'
;MKPEISEQPLKGLFGSESAYRVLMYLENYDNGYASQIAGTFDISLSQAQIQLKKFEELGLLVSRIEGTTRMYYFKRSPVSDALRIFLRSMLDVLPTPTIRKYYRQRRRPRRYGKR
;
A
#
# COMPACT_ATOMS: atom_id res chain seq x y z
N MET A 1 -18.08 19.49 3.87
CA MET A 1 -17.46 18.42 4.68
C MET A 1 -17.53 17.11 3.91
N LYS A 2 -16.42 16.44 3.80
CA LYS A 2 -16.41 15.14 3.13
C LYS A 2 -16.96 14.06 4.07
N PRO A 3 -17.83 13.17 3.57
CA PRO A 3 -18.27 12.07 4.39
C PRO A 3 -17.11 11.11 4.64
N GLU A 4 -17.09 10.54 5.82
CA GLU A 4 -16.12 9.51 6.16
C GLU A 4 -16.77 8.15 5.98
N ILE A 5 -15.99 7.17 5.54
CA ILE A 5 -16.48 5.81 5.39
C ILE A 5 -15.65 4.86 6.26
N SER A 6 -16.26 3.75 6.65
CA SER A 6 -15.52 2.68 7.31
C SER A 6 -14.69 1.94 6.27
N GLU A 7 -13.78 1.07 6.74
CA GLU A 7 -12.96 0.27 5.85
C GLU A 7 -13.67 -0.95 5.29
N GLN A 8 -14.88 -1.27 5.79
CA GLN A 8 -15.57 -2.50 5.41
C GLN A 8 -15.83 -2.62 3.91
N PRO A 9 -16.33 -1.56 3.22
CA PRO A 9 -16.54 -1.69 1.78
C PRO A 9 -15.24 -1.96 1.02
N LEU A 10 -14.12 -1.43 1.49
CA LEU A 10 -12.83 -1.64 0.84
C LEU A 10 -12.36 -3.08 0.98
N LYS A 11 -12.58 -3.67 2.15
CA LYS A 11 -12.26 -5.08 2.36
C LYS A 11 -13.04 -5.96 1.38
N GLY A 12 -14.32 -5.71 1.23
CA GLY A 12 -15.15 -6.46 0.32
C GLY A 12 -14.75 -6.28 -1.13
N LEU A 13 -14.46 -5.04 -1.52
CA LEU A 13 -14.11 -4.72 -2.89
C LEU A 13 -12.80 -5.40 -3.33
N PHE A 14 -11.81 -5.46 -2.47
CA PHE A 14 -10.49 -6.01 -2.81
C PHE A 14 -10.32 -7.46 -2.37
N GLY A 15 -11.33 -8.03 -1.75
CA GLY A 15 -11.32 -9.44 -1.36
C GLY A 15 -10.77 -9.72 0.03
N SER A 16 -9.96 -8.83 0.58
CA SER A 16 -9.44 -9.02 1.93
C SER A 16 -8.90 -7.70 2.47
N GLU A 17 -8.78 -7.65 3.77
CA GLU A 17 -8.20 -6.49 4.44
C GLU A 17 -6.75 -6.26 4.02
N SER A 18 -5.96 -7.34 3.95
CA SER A 18 -4.56 -7.20 3.57
C SER A 18 -4.40 -6.74 2.12
N ALA A 19 -5.31 -7.13 1.23
CA ALA A 19 -5.24 -6.71 -0.16
C ALA A 19 -5.38 -5.20 -0.29
N TYR A 20 -6.44 -4.62 0.29
CA TYR A 20 -6.63 -3.19 0.12
C TYR A 20 -5.59 -2.39 0.92
N ARG A 21 -5.15 -2.90 2.05
CA ARG A 21 -4.13 -2.20 2.85
C ARG A 21 -2.80 -2.09 2.13
N VAL A 22 -2.39 -3.14 1.45
CA VAL A 22 -1.17 -3.12 0.64
C VAL A 22 -1.27 -2.05 -0.44
N LEU A 23 -2.38 -2.01 -1.16
CA LEU A 23 -2.57 -1.04 -2.23
C LEU A 23 -2.66 0.40 -1.69
N MET A 24 -3.38 0.60 -0.59
CA MET A 24 -3.48 1.91 0.03
C MET A 24 -2.13 2.41 0.54
N TYR A 25 -1.33 1.50 1.09
CA TYR A 25 0.01 1.84 1.54
C TYR A 25 0.85 2.37 0.37
N LEU A 26 0.84 1.63 -0.75
CA LEU A 26 1.63 2.02 -1.90
C LEU A 26 1.13 3.32 -2.53
N GLU A 27 -0.17 3.56 -2.50
CA GLU A 27 -0.67 4.83 -2.99
C GLU A 27 -0.23 5.99 -2.10
N ASN A 28 -0.28 5.79 -0.78
CA ASN A 28 0.03 6.86 0.15
C ASN A 28 1.52 7.18 0.21
N TYR A 29 2.36 6.16 0.12
CA TYR A 29 3.82 6.32 0.32
C TYR A 29 4.63 6.14 -0.96
N ASP A 30 3.99 5.84 -2.07
CA ASP A 30 4.58 5.67 -3.41
C ASP A 30 5.39 4.38 -3.59
N ASN A 31 5.88 3.78 -2.53
CA ASN A 31 6.60 2.51 -2.59
C ASN A 31 6.56 1.84 -1.24
N GLY A 32 6.99 0.60 -1.20
CA GLY A 32 7.07 -0.13 0.04
C GLY A 32 7.61 -1.52 -0.16
N TYR A 33 8.02 -2.15 0.93
CA TYR A 33 8.48 -3.54 0.93
C TYR A 33 7.71 -4.33 1.98
N ALA A 34 7.71 -5.65 1.82
CA ALA A 34 6.78 -6.52 2.53
C ALA A 34 6.83 -6.36 4.05
N SER A 35 8.02 -6.36 4.64
CA SER A 35 8.12 -6.28 6.11
C SER A 35 7.71 -4.92 6.64
N GLN A 36 7.95 -3.85 5.87
CA GLN A 36 7.52 -2.51 6.24
C GLN A 36 6.00 -2.41 6.27
N ILE A 37 5.36 -2.93 5.24
CA ILE A 37 3.90 -2.92 5.14
C ILE A 37 3.29 -3.80 6.23
N ALA A 38 3.85 -4.99 6.43
CA ALA A 38 3.37 -5.90 7.45
C ALA A 38 3.43 -5.27 8.84
N GLY A 39 4.53 -4.60 9.15
CA GLY A 39 4.69 -3.92 10.43
C GLY A 39 3.71 -2.77 10.63
N THR A 40 3.43 -2.02 9.56
CA THR A 40 2.51 -0.89 9.63
C THR A 40 1.10 -1.33 10.02
N PHE A 41 0.62 -2.43 9.44
CA PHE A 41 -0.77 -2.87 9.64
C PHE A 41 -0.89 -4.02 10.63
N ASP A 42 0.21 -4.47 11.19
CA ASP A 42 0.21 -5.61 12.12
C ASP A 42 -0.39 -6.85 11.47
N ILE A 43 0.02 -7.11 10.25
CA ILE A 43 -0.33 -8.34 9.53
C ILE A 43 0.95 -9.18 9.37
N SER A 44 0.79 -10.46 9.04
CA SER A 44 1.95 -11.32 8.88
C SER A 44 2.75 -10.94 7.65
N LEU A 45 4.04 -11.21 7.69
CA LEU A 45 4.91 -11.00 6.55
C LEU A 45 4.40 -11.78 5.34
N SER A 46 3.96 -13.00 5.56
CA SER A 46 3.45 -13.86 4.50
C SER A 46 2.20 -13.26 3.84
N GLN A 47 1.29 -12.67 4.61
CA GLN A 47 0.12 -12.00 4.04
C GLN A 47 0.52 -10.83 3.16
N ALA A 48 1.47 -10.01 3.60
CA ALA A 48 1.94 -8.89 2.80
C ALA A 48 2.60 -9.39 1.51
N GLN A 49 3.44 -10.42 1.61
CA GLN A 49 4.12 -10.99 0.44
C GLN A 49 3.15 -11.57 -0.57
N ILE A 50 2.15 -12.29 -0.10
CA ILE A 50 1.12 -12.89 -0.99
C ILE A 50 0.41 -11.81 -1.78
N GLN A 51 0.00 -10.72 -1.12
CA GLN A 51 -0.74 -9.67 -1.80
C GLN A 51 0.14 -8.90 -2.78
N LEU A 52 1.36 -8.58 -2.38
CA LEU A 52 2.29 -7.89 -3.27
C LEU A 52 2.57 -8.71 -4.52
N LYS A 53 2.82 -10.01 -4.35
CA LYS A 53 3.09 -10.90 -5.48
C LYS A 53 1.88 -11.03 -6.38
N LYS A 54 0.69 -11.15 -5.80
CA LYS A 54 -0.56 -11.23 -6.56
C LYS A 54 -0.73 -10.01 -7.45
N PHE A 55 -0.54 -8.82 -6.91
CA PHE A 55 -0.73 -7.60 -7.68
C PHE A 55 0.38 -7.40 -8.71
N GLU A 56 1.57 -7.89 -8.44
CA GLU A 56 2.65 -7.89 -9.42
C GLU A 56 2.30 -8.83 -10.59
N GLU A 57 1.81 -10.01 -10.28
CA GLU A 57 1.40 -10.99 -11.31
C GLU A 57 0.23 -10.48 -12.16
N LEU A 58 -0.65 -9.69 -11.55
CA LEU A 58 -1.76 -9.06 -12.29
C LEU A 58 -1.32 -7.86 -13.14
N GLY A 59 -0.06 -7.47 -13.05
CA GLY A 59 0.45 -6.35 -13.83
C GLY A 59 0.17 -4.98 -13.26
N LEU A 60 -0.28 -4.91 -11.99
CA LEU A 60 -0.55 -3.63 -11.33
C LEU A 60 0.68 -3.05 -10.66
N LEU A 61 1.59 -3.92 -10.21
CA LEU A 61 2.81 -3.51 -9.52
C LEU A 61 4.02 -4.02 -10.27
N VAL A 62 5.13 -3.34 -10.05
CA VAL A 62 6.46 -3.83 -10.44
C VAL A 62 7.34 -3.83 -9.19
N SER A 63 8.35 -4.66 -9.19
CA SER A 63 9.30 -4.68 -8.09
C SER A 63 10.72 -4.67 -8.61
N ARG A 64 11.63 -4.23 -7.76
CA ARG A 64 13.06 -4.31 -8.06
C ARG A 64 13.81 -4.43 -6.76
N ILE A 65 14.98 -5.05 -6.84
CA ILE A 65 15.85 -5.19 -5.68
C ILE A 65 16.61 -3.89 -5.47
N GLU A 66 16.50 -3.35 -4.27
CA GLU A 66 17.23 -2.16 -3.85
C GLU A 66 18.03 -2.56 -2.61
N GLY A 67 19.32 -2.74 -2.76
CA GLY A 67 20.13 -3.36 -1.72
C GLY A 67 19.75 -4.81 -1.58
N THR A 68 19.29 -5.21 -0.39
CA THR A 68 18.81 -6.56 -0.13
C THR A 68 17.29 -6.62 -0.04
N THR A 69 16.62 -5.54 -0.40
CA THR A 69 15.17 -5.40 -0.22
C THR A 69 14.48 -5.38 -1.56
N ARG A 70 13.37 -6.13 -1.67
CA ARG A 70 12.51 -6.04 -2.86
C ARG A 70 11.49 -4.94 -2.63
N MET A 71 11.66 -3.86 -3.38
CA MET A 71 10.80 -2.68 -3.28
C MET A 71 9.73 -2.74 -4.35
N TYR A 72 8.49 -2.45 -3.99
CA TYR A 72 7.35 -2.50 -4.90
C TYR A 72 6.85 -1.09 -5.22
N TYR A 73 6.39 -0.93 -6.46
CA TYR A 73 5.91 0.34 -7.02
C TYR A 73 4.69 0.04 -7.89
N PHE A 74 3.81 1.01 -8.04
CA PHE A 74 2.79 0.87 -9.07
C PHE A 74 3.43 0.90 -10.45
N LYS A 75 2.98 -0.02 -11.31
CA LYS A 75 3.37 -0.01 -12.71
C LYS A 75 2.66 1.15 -13.40
N ARG A 76 3.36 1.88 -14.26
CA ARG A 76 2.73 2.95 -15.03
C ARG A 76 1.95 2.35 -16.18
N SER A 77 0.64 2.42 -16.08
CA SER A 77 -0.25 1.91 -17.11
C SER A 77 -1.63 2.54 -16.89
N PRO A 78 -2.49 2.54 -17.94
CA PRO A 78 -3.83 3.12 -17.76
C PRO A 78 -4.62 2.49 -16.62
N VAL A 79 -4.55 1.18 -16.45
CA VAL A 79 -5.28 0.48 -15.39
C VAL A 79 -4.73 0.85 -14.02
N SER A 80 -3.43 0.79 -13.84
CA SER A 80 -2.82 1.16 -12.56
C SER A 80 -3.04 2.62 -12.24
N ASP A 81 -2.95 3.50 -13.24
CA ASP A 81 -3.16 4.91 -13.02
C ASP A 81 -4.61 5.20 -12.58
N ALA A 82 -5.58 4.53 -13.19
CA ALA A 82 -6.99 4.66 -12.79
C ALA A 82 -7.21 4.12 -11.37
N LEU A 83 -6.59 3.00 -11.05
CA LEU A 83 -6.67 2.44 -9.70
C LEU A 83 -6.11 3.41 -8.67
N ARG A 84 -4.99 4.05 -8.99
CA ARG A 84 -4.36 5.01 -8.07
C ARG A 84 -5.27 6.20 -7.79
N ILE A 85 -5.98 6.68 -8.81
CA ILE A 85 -6.95 7.77 -8.61
C ILE A 85 -8.03 7.33 -7.62
N PHE A 86 -8.57 6.11 -7.81
CA PHE A 86 -9.56 5.57 -6.89
C PHE A 86 -9.03 5.47 -5.46
N LEU A 87 -7.83 4.91 -5.31
CA LEU A 87 -7.24 4.73 -3.97
C LEU A 87 -6.97 6.08 -3.29
N ARG A 88 -6.52 7.07 -4.04
CA ARG A 88 -6.31 8.42 -3.51
C ARG A 88 -7.62 9.01 -3.02
N SER A 89 -8.70 8.82 -3.78
CA SER A 89 -10.02 9.27 -3.36
C SER A 89 -10.47 8.59 -2.07
N MET A 90 -10.13 7.31 -1.91
CA MET A 90 -10.46 6.58 -0.68
C MET A 90 -9.69 7.13 0.51
N LEU A 91 -8.42 7.47 0.33
CA LEU A 91 -7.64 8.07 1.41
C LEU A 91 -8.30 9.36 1.93
N ASP A 92 -8.93 10.11 1.03
CA ASP A 92 -9.57 11.38 1.39
C ASP A 92 -10.80 11.20 2.27
N VAL A 93 -11.44 10.02 2.25
CA VAL A 93 -12.69 9.79 2.98
C VAL A 93 -12.55 8.79 4.13
N LEU A 94 -11.35 8.27 4.38
CA LEU A 94 -11.14 7.41 5.55
C LEU A 94 -11.24 8.23 6.84
N PRO A 95 -11.68 7.59 7.94
CA PRO A 95 -11.73 8.29 9.22
C PRO A 95 -10.37 8.84 9.63
N THR A 96 -10.37 10.01 10.23
CA THR A 96 -9.13 10.68 10.67
C THR A 96 -8.25 9.79 11.55
N PRO A 97 -8.79 9.05 12.53
CA PRO A 97 -7.93 8.16 13.33
C PRO A 97 -7.22 7.11 12.49
N THR A 98 -7.88 6.58 11.46
CA THR A 98 -7.27 5.60 10.54
C THR A 98 -6.12 6.23 9.77
N ILE A 99 -6.34 7.44 9.25
CA ILE A 99 -5.31 8.17 8.52
C ILE A 99 -4.10 8.42 9.40
N ARG A 100 -4.32 8.87 10.64
CA ARG A 100 -3.22 9.12 11.58
C ARG A 100 -2.44 7.88 11.90
N LYS A 101 -3.14 6.77 12.09
CA LYS A 101 -2.51 5.54 12.53
C LYS A 101 -1.64 4.92 11.46
N TYR A 102 -2.10 4.93 10.20
CA TYR A 102 -1.46 4.13 9.15
C TYR A 102 -0.83 4.97 8.05
N TYR A 103 -1.35 6.14 7.77
CA TYR A 103 -1.04 6.85 6.53
C TYR A 103 -0.31 8.18 6.74
N ARG A 104 0.08 8.46 7.98
CA ARG A 104 0.88 9.63 8.30
C ARG A 104 2.13 9.28 9.08
N GLN A 105 2.64 8.07 8.87
CA GLN A 105 3.85 7.64 9.54
C GLN A 105 5.03 8.37 8.93
N ARG A 106 5.95 8.81 9.80
CA ARG A 106 7.22 9.32 9.33
C ARG A 106 8.05 8.13 8.89
N ARG A 107 8.49 8.13 7.64
CA ARG A 107 9.34 7.10 7.10
C ARG A 107 10.76 7.62 7.00
N ARG A 108 11.71 6.81 7.44
CA ARG A 108 13.11 7.15 7.26
C ARG A 108 13.53 6.75 5.86
N PRO A 109 14.27 7.61 5.15
CA PRO A 109 14.85 7.20 3.88
C PRO A 109 15.77 6.01 4.11
N ARG A 110 15.82 5.10 3.16
CA ARG A 110 16.77 4.01 3.25
C ARG A 110 18.17 4.58 3.15
N ARG A 111 19.06 4.02 3.94
CA ARG A 111 20.43 4.42 3.89
C ARG A 111 21.23 3.42 3.09
N TYR A 112 21.94 3.91 2.13
CA TYR A 112 22.83 3.08 1.37
C TYR A 112 24.25 3.36 1.82
N GLY A 113 24.93 2.29 2.11
CA GLY A 113 26.28 2.44 2.59
C GLY A 113 26.36 3.40 3.69
N LYS A 114 25.46 3.82 3.99
CA LYS A 114 25.35 4.75 4.76
C LYS A 114 25.42 5.38 5.43
N ARG A 115 25.52 5.54 5.23
CA ARG A 115 25.59 6.31 5.46
C ARG A 115 25.44 6.59 6.30
#